data_4e51c19816158d2ea89ea70ef34546b4
#
_entry.id   4e51c19816158d2ea89ea70ef34546b4
#
_cell.length_a   1.000
_cell.length_b   1.000
_cell.length_c   1.000
_cell.angle_alpha   90.00
_cell.angle_beta   90.00
_cell.angle_gamma   90.00
#
_symmetry.space_group_name_H-M   'P 1'
#
loop_
_entity.id
_entity.type
_entity.pdbx_description
1 polymer ?
#
loop_
_entity_poly.entity_id
_entity_poly.type
_entity_poly.pdbx_seq_one_letter_code
_entity_poly.pdbx_strand_id
1 'polypeptide(L)'
;MAPLSSSRPTPVYDCKQNELYSVALIGWKSFDLHQTAFEAFNTTYTAIFGTTMKAAVVSAKQLPDEFQRSDEHKTLRINLKKKAGDVLIKWQQLESFIKKGFPEEEHETKLLAAGHGYYRDAANDDWESVDSLLTDASAFIADHAGELTTGGMPALFAPDFATLKTEFETLYADFTNAEQQAPEQTDAKIAANNLVYKNLLSMFEDGQKILRNSAAAKNRFVFSHVLELIGGGTASDSAGYDVEDYFIPPGGSVIVGNTPDASEEIYARVVLGDSSGVVICTTDGTTGPCLTGYNLALATTFKGTFGDLGLDMSKPQVQVTNPGTVEVLFRGGPKF
;
A
#
# COMPACT_ATOMS: atom_id res chain seq x y z
N MET A 1 2.13 32.45 23.61
CA MET A 1 2.68 31.25 22.97
C MET A 1 2.67 31.49 21.47
N ALA A 2 3.82 31.63 20.82
CA ALA A 2 3.89 31.68 19.37
C ALA A 2 3.50 30.31 18.81
N PRO A 3 2.70 30.22 17.75
CA PRO A 3 2.40 28.95 17.13
C PRO A 3 3.71 28.36 16.57
N LEU A 4 4.07 27.16 17.00
CA LEU A 4 5.11 26.36 16.35
C LEU A 4 4.62 26.10 14.93
N SER A 5 5.15 26.86 13.96
CA SER A 5 4.98 26.52 12.55
C SER A 5 5.81 25.25 12.30
N SER A 6 5.25 24.09 12.57
CA SER A 6 5.80 22.84 12.06
C SER A 6 5.56 22.85 10.56
N SER A 7 6.55 23.29 9.79
CA SER A 7 6.53 23.09 8.34
C SER A 7 6.43 21.58 8.11
N ARG A 8 5.47 21.17 7.27
CA ARG A 8 5.34 19.77 6.87
C ARG A 8 6.68 19.23 6.36
N PRO A 9 7.05 17.99 6.69
CA PRO A 9 8.27 17.39 6.18
C PRO A 9 8.20 17.33 4.65
N THR A 10 9.31 17.67 3.99
CA THR A 10 9.48 17.52 2.55
C THR A 10 10.52 16.45 2.27
N PRO A 11 10.41 15.67 1.19
CA PRO A 11 11.45 14.73 0.79
C PRO A 11 12.79 15.44 0.60
N VAL A 12 13.86 14.85 1.16
CA VAL A 12 15.25 15.35 1.00
C VAL A 12 16.07 14.49 0.02
N TYR A 13 15.44 13.57 -0.68
CA TYR A 13 16.04 12.67 -1.67
C TYR A 13 15.45 12.94 -3.06
N ASP A 14 16.25 12.72 -4.12
CA ASP A 14 15.94 13.01 -5.52
C ASP A 14 15.62 11.77 -6.35
N CYS A 15 15.22 10.68 -5.72
CA CYS A 15 14.87 9.43 -6.40
C CYS A 15 13.44 8.99 -6.01
N LYS A 16 12.90 7.99 -6.68
CA LYS A 16 11.63 7.39 -6.29
C LYS A 16 11.76 6.67 -4.95
N GLN A 17 10.66 6.52 -4.20
CA GLN A 17 10.69 5.84 -2.89
C GLN A 17 11.21 4.41 -2.96
N ASN A 18 10.78 3.62 -3.93
CA ASN A 18 11.25 2.26 -4.13
C ASN A 18 12.75 2.20 -4.47
N GLU A 19 13.25 3.17 -5.25
CA GLU A 19 14.68 3.31 -5.53
C GLU A 19 15.48 3.62 -4.26
N LEU A 20 14.98 4.52 -3.42
CA LEU A 20 15.59 4.82 -2.12
C LEU A 20 15.75 3.56 -1.26
N TYR A 21 14.69 2.75 -1.16
CA TYR A 21 14.74 1.51 -0.38
C TYR A 21 15.72 0.50 -0.96
N SER A 22 15.76 0.36 -2.27
CA SER A 22 16.71 -0.54 -2.95
C SER A 22 18.14 -0.09 -2.74
N VAL A 23 18.44 1.20 -2.93
CA VAL A 23 19.79 1.76 -2.66
C VAL A 23 20.16 1.57 -1.19
N ALA A 24 19.23 1.80 -0.26
CA ALA A 24 19.48 1.64 1.17
C ALA A 24 19.80 0.19 1.52
N LEU A 25 19.02 -0.78 1.04
CA LEU A 25 19.27 -2.19 1.32
C LEU A 25 20.61 -2.67 0.73
N ILE A 26 20.95 -2.24 -0.48
CA ILE A 26 22.24 -2.54 -1.12
C ILE A 26 23.39 -1.90 -0.33
N GLY A 27 23.22 -0.65 0.10
CA GLY A 27 24.21 0.06 0.89
C GLY A 27 24.48 -0.62 2.24
N TRP A 28 23.43 -1.00 2.96
CA TRP A 28 23.57 -1.71 4.24
C TRP A 28 24.13 -3.12 4.08
N LYS A 29 23.95 -3.75 2.93
CA LYS A 29 24.57 -5.00 2.60
C LYS A 29 26.08 -4.82 2.30
N SER A 30 26.42 -3.75 1.61
CA SER A 30 27.83 -3.37 1.40
C SER A 30 28.51 -3.03 2.73
N PHE A 31 27.80 -2.43 3.69
CA PHE A 31 28.26 -2.25 5.06
C PHE A 31 28.59 -3.60 5.73
N ASP A 32 27.69 -4.60 5.66
CA ASP A 32 27.92 -5.93 6.26
C ASP A 32 29.20 -6.57 5.71
N LEU A 33 29.47 -6.44 4.41
CA LEU A 33 30.70 -6.98 3.78
C LEU A 33 31.98 -6.31 4.30
N HIS A 34 31.89 -5.09 4.79
CA HIS A 34 33.04 -4.30 5.25
C HIS A 34 32.94 -3.93 6.73
N GLN A 35 32.03 -4.58 7.49
CA GLN A 35 31.72 -4.25 8.88
C GLN A 35 32.94 -4.09 9.78
N THR A 36 33.92 -5.00 9.72
CA THR A 36 35.15 -4.91 10.51
C THR A 36 35.91 -3.62 10.25
N ALA A 37 35.96 -3.14 9.00
CA ALA A 37 36.61 -1.88 8.66
C ALA A 37 35.83 -0.66 9.18
N PHE A 38 34.50 -0.72 9.13
CA PHE A 38 33.63 0.30 9.69
C PHE A 38 33.75 0.36 11.21
N GLU A 39 33.76 -0.77 11.91
CA GLU A 39 33.91 -0.87 13.37
C GLU A 39 35.28 -0.38 13.84
N ALA A 40 36.33 -0.66 13.06
CA ALA A 40 37.67 -0.11 13.34
C ALA A 40 37.74 1.41 13.13
N PHE A 41 36.93 1.97 12.23
CA PHE A 41 36.85 3.41 11.98
C PHE A 41 36.00 4.13 13.06
N ASN A 42 34.87 3.53 13.46
CA ASN A 42 34.00 4.04 14.50
C ASN A 42 33.29 2.88 15.22
N THR A 43 33.49 2.73 16.50
CA THR A 43 32.97 1.63 17.34
C THR A 43 31.42 1.59 17.41
N THR A 44 30.72 2.61 16.95
CA THR A 44 29.25 2.59 16.84
C THR A 44 28.74 1.76 15.67
N TYR A 45 29.57 1.47 14.69
CA TYR A 45 29.22 0.66 13.50
C TYR A 45 29.25 -0.85 13.80
N THR A 46 28.47 -1.27 14.77
CA THR A 46 28.34 -2.69 15.14
C THR A 46 27.43 -3.45 14.18
N ALA A 47 27.40 -4.79 14.23
CA ALA A 47 26.43 -5.63 13.52
C ALA A 47 24.99 -5.28 13.92
N ILE A 48 24.76 -4.95 15.20
CA ILE A 48 23.44 -4.52 15.70
C ILE A 48 23.02 -3.21 15.04
N PHE A 49 23.94 -2.25 14.89
CA PHE A 49 23.68 -1.00 14.19
C PHE A 49 23.20 -1.26 12.75
N GLY A 50 23.94 -2.07 11.96
CA GLY A 50 23.54 -2.43 10.60
C GLY A 50 22.17 -3.12 10.54
N THR A 51 21.89 -4.03 11.48
CA THR A 51 20.57 -4.69 11.56
C THR A 51 19.46 -3.69 11.88
N THR A 52 19.68 -2.76 12.79
CA THR A 52 18.72 -1.71 13.16
C THR A 52 18.42 -0.80 11.96
N MET A 53 19.43 -0.42 11.20
CA MET A 53 19.24 0.42 10.01
C MET A 53 18.48 -0.31 8.91
N LYS A 54 18.74 -1.59 8.67
CA LYS A 54 17.95 -2.42 7.73
C LYS A 54 16.50 -2.54 8.19
N ALA A 55 16.25 -2.74 9.47
CA ALA A 55 14.89 -2.76 10.02
C ALA A 55 14.16 -1.42 9.82
N ALA A 56 14.87 -0.29 9.96
CA ALA A 56 14.29 1.04 9.69
C ALA A 56 13.86 1.21 8.23
N VAL A 57 14.63 0.66 7.27
CA VAL A 57 14.23 0.65 5.85
C VAL A 57 12.94 -0.15 5.65
N VAL A 58 12.85 -1.34 6.25
CA VAL A 58 11.66 -2.20 6.16
C VAL A 58 10.45 -1.50 6.78
N SER A 59 10.62 -0.90 7.97
CA SER A 59 9.54 -0.15 8.64
C SER A 59 9.06 1.04 7.80
N ALA A 60 9.97 1.79 7.18
CA ALA A 60 9.62 2.89 6.29
C ALA A 60 8.86 2.40 5.04
N LYS A 61 9.27 1.24 4.46
CA LYS A 61 8.58 0.63 3.33
C LYS A 61 7.14 0.21 3.69
N GLN A 62 6.91 -0.30 4.90
CA GLN A 62 5.60 -0.76 5.38
C GLN A 62 4.59 0.35 5.68
N LEU A 63 5.03 1.60 5.84
CA LEU A 63 4.09 2.71 6.00
C LEU A 63 3.27 2.89 4.70
N PRO A 64 1.95 3.14 4.80
CA PRO A 64 1.09 3.28 3.63
C PRO A 64 1.59 4.37 2.69
N ASP A 65 1.65 4.08 1.40
CA ASP A 65 1.92 5.08 0.37
C ASP A 65 0.65 5.80 -0.09
N GLU A 66 0.78 6.74 -1.02
CA GLU A 66 -0.35 7.52 -1.53
C GLU A 66 -1.37 6.66 -2.26
N PHE A 67 -0.93 5.63 -3.00
CA PHE A 67 -1.83 4.74 -3.74
C PHE A 67 -2.66 3.89 -2.78
N GLN A 68 -2.02 3.27 -1.78
CA GLN A 68 -2.70 2.44 -0.78
C GLN A 68 -3.75 3.24 -0.01
N ARG A 69 -3.40 4.47 0.44
CA ARG A 69 -4.36 5.36 1.12
C ARG A 69 -5.51 5.78 0.20
N SER A 70 -5.20 6.09 -1.07
CA SER A 70 -6.23 6.47 -2.06
C SER A 70 -7.21 5.32 -2.31
N ASP A 71 -6.75 4.08 -2.40
CA ASP A 71 -7.61 2.91 -2.63
C ASP A 71 -8.46 2.57 -1.40
N GLU A 72 -7.90 2.68 -0.20
CA GLU A 72 -8.64 2.53 1.05
C GLU A 72 -9.75 3.59 1.15
N HIS A 73 -9.43 4.86 0.91
CA HIS A 73 -10.38 5.96 0.94
C HIS A 73 -11.50 5.80 -0.11
N LYS A 74 -11.15 5.38 -1.34
CA LYS A 74 -12.15 5.06 -2.38
C LYS A 74 -13.07 3.94 -1.95
N THR A 75 -12.54 2.89 -1.34
CA THR A 75 -13.31 1.74 -0.85
C THR A 75 -14.28 2.17 0.25
N LEU A 76 -13.83 2.95 1.24
CA LEU A 76 -14.68 3.51 2.28
C LEU A 76 -15.79 4.37 1.70
N ARG A 77 -15.47 5.25 0.74
CA ARG A 77 -16.46 6.10 0.07
C ARG A 77 -17.52 5.29 -0.69
N ILE A 78 -17.12 4.24 -1.39
CA ILE A 78 -18.05 3.35 -2.11
C ILE A 78 -18.99 2.65 -1.13
N ASN A 79 -18.45 2.12 -0.02
CA ASN A 79 -19.23 1.44 1.00
C ASN A 79 -20.21 2.40 1.70
N LEU A 80 -19.75 3.60 2.02
CA LEU A 80 -20.57 4.65 2.63
C LEU A 80 -21.72 5.07 1.69
N LYS A 81 -21.42 5.29 0.41
CA LYS A 81 -22.44 5.60 -0.61
C LYS A 81 -23.48 4.49 -0.76
N LYS A 82 -23.06 3.23 -0.79
CA LYS A 82 -23.96 2.08 -0.83
C LYS A 82 -24.87 2.06 0.40
N LYS A 83 -24.30 2.25 1.58
CA LYS A 83 -25.06 2.24 2.84
C LYS A 83 -26.06 3.41 2.93
N ALA A 84 -25.67 4.60 2.46
CA ALA A 84 -26.58 5.75 2.34
C ALA A 84 -27.77 5.45 1.40
N GLY A 85 -27.53 4.75 0.29
CA GLY A 85 -28.60 4.26 -0.58
C GLY A 85 -29.59 3.33 0.15
N ASP A 86 -29.08 2.40 0.97
CA ASP A 86 -29.92 1.52 1.80
C ASP A 86 -30.76 2.33 2.80
N VAL A 87 -30.19 3.39 3.39
CA VAL A 87 -30.88 4.33 4.28
C VAL A 87 -32.05 5.02 3.58
N LEU A 88 -31.80 5.56 2.39
CA LEU A 88 -32.83 6.25 1.61
C LEU A 88 -34.01 5.32 1.25
N ILE A 89 -33.71 4.08 0.85
CA ILE A 89 -34.72 3.05 0.58
C ILE A 89 -35.54 2.74 1.84
N LYS A 90 -34.87 2.55 2.98
CA LYS A 90 -35.55 2.24 4.24
C LYS A 90 -36.39 3.41 4.71
N TRP A 91 -35.91 4.65 4.53
CA TRP A 91 -36.67 5.86 4.85
C TRP A 91 -37.91 6.01 3.96
N GLN A 92 -37.86 5.71 2.66
CA GLN A 92 -39.06 5.69 1.79
C GLN A 92 -40.12 4.68 2.26
N GLN A 93 -39.68 3.54 2.83
CA GLN A 93 -40.60 2.60 3.46
C GLN A 93 -41.28 3.22 4.68
N LEU A 94 -40.50 3.93 5.54
CA LEU A 94 -41.04 4.69 6.70
C LEU A 94 -42.08 5.74 6.24
N GLU A 95 -41.77 6.50 5.18
CA GLU A 95 -42.72 7.45 4.58
C GLU A 95 -44.05 6.79 4.23
N SER A 96 -44.01 5.58 3.64
CA SER A 96 -45.22 4.81 3.31
C SER A 96 -46.01 4.42 4.57
N PHE A 97 -45.34 4.05 5.67
CA PHE A 97 -46.04 3.73 6.94
C PHE A 97 -46.63 4.97 7.61
N ILE A 98 -45.94 6.12 7.53
CA ILE A 98 -46.46 7.41 8.03
C ILE A 98 -47.76 7.77 7.28
N LYS A 99 -47.74 7.73 5.94
CA LYS A 99 -48.90 8.05 5.11
C LYS A 99 -50.11 7.13 5.34
N LYS A 100 -49.88 5.93 5.84
CA LYS A 100 -50.98 4.97 6.17
C LYS A 100 -51.39 4.98 7.61
N GLY A 101 -50.52 5.39 8.53
CA GLY A 101 -50.73 5.37 9.96
C GLY A 101 -51.31 6.66 10.52
N PHE A 102 -51.20 7.78 9.77
CA PHE A 102 -51.66 9.10 10.22
C PHE A 102 -52.69 9.68 9.24
N PRO A 103 -53.58 10.62 9.72
CA PRO A 103 -54.49 11.39 8.87
C PRO A 103 -53.72 12.23 7.82
N GLU A 104 -54.33 12.44 6.65
CA GLU A 104 -53.72 13.15 5.52
C GLU A 104 -53.25 14.56 5.89
N GLU A 105 -53.98 15.26 6.69
CA GLU A 105 -53.69 16.61 7.19
C GLU A 105 -52.45 16.69 8.06
N GLU A 106 -51.97 15.57 8.63
CA GLU A 106 -50.77 15.50 9.46
C GLU A 106 -49.53 15.06 8.69
N HIS A 107 -49.68 14.55 7.47
CA HIS A 107 -48.57 13.90 6.73
C HIS A 107 -47.35 14.80 6.61
N GLU A 108 -47.52 16.07 6.19
CA GLU A 108 -46.39 17.00 6.03
C GLU A 108 -45.62 17.18 7.34
N THR A 109 -46.35 17.44 8.44
CA THR A 109 -45.72 17.64 9.77
C THR A 109 -45.03 16.39 10.26
N LYS A 110 -45.63 15.19 10.07
CA LYS A 110 -45.04 13.90 10.50
C LYS A 110 -43.81 13.53 9.65
N LEU A 111 -43.85 13.79 8.34
CA LEU A 111 -42.72 13.57 7.48
C LEU A 111 -41.54 14.49 7.83
N LEU A 112 -41.82 15.77 8.12
CA LEU A 112 -40.76 16.68 8.57
C LEU A 112 -40.16 16.23 9.90
N ALA A 113 -40.98 15.78 10.86
CA ALA A 113 -40.50 15.24 12.13
C ALA A 113 -39.68 13.94 11.97
N ALA A 114 -39.96 13.17 10.92
CA ALA A 114 -39.18 11.97 10.55
C ALA A 114 -37.94 12.28 9.71
N GLY A 115 -37.53 13.55 9.57
CA GLY A 115 -36.31 13.96 8.92
C GLY A 115 -36.42 14.23 7.39
N HIS A 116 -37.65 14.36 6.83
CA HIS A 116 -37.83 14.60 5.37
C HIS A 116 -37.01 15.81 4.85
N GLY A 117 -36.77 16.82 5.70
CA GLY A 117 -35.98 18.00 5.36
C GLY A 117 -34.56 17.66 4.89
N TYR A 118 -33.97 16.59 5.40
CA TYR A 118 -32.61 16.14 5.07
C TYR A 118 -32.57 15.20 3.84
N TYR A 119 -33.71 14.62 3.46
CA TYR A 119 -33.78 13.56 2.44
C TYR A 119 -33.14 13.96 1.11
N ARG A 120 -33.39 15.18 0.64
CA ARG A 120 -32.87 15.66 -0.64
C ARG A 120 -31.34 15.77 -0.66
N ASP A 121 -30.78 16.30 0.42
CA ASP A 121 -29.33 16.51 0.51
C ASP A 121 -28.62 15.18 0.81
N ALA A 122 -29.23 14.30 1.61
CA ALA A 122 -28.80 12.93 1.79
C ALA A 122 -28.75 12.14 0.45
N ALA A 123 -29.72 12.35 -0.44
CA ALA A 123 -29.74 11.75 -1.78
C ALA A 123 -28.64 12.27 -2.71
N ASN A 124 -28.00 13.38 -2.37
CA ASN A 124 -26.86 13.98 -3.09
C ASN A 124 -25.50 13.69 -2.44
N ASP A 125 -25.39 12.59 -1.71
CA ASP A 125 -24.16 12.15 -1.04
C ASP A 125 -23.68 13.11 0.09
N ASP A 126 -24.58 13.88 0.70
CA ASP A 126 -24.31 14.64 1.93
C ASP A 126 -24.47 13.72 3.15
N TRP A 127 -23.32 13.23 3.65
CA TRP A 127 -23.27 12.24 4.74
C TRP A 127 -23.81 12.77 6.07
N GLU A 128 -23.63 14.07 6.34
CA GLU A 128 -24.17 14.72 7.54
C GLU A 128 -25.71 14.76 7.49
N SER A 129 -26.28 15.01 6.32
CA SER A 129 -27.71 14.93 6.09
C SER A 129 -28.25 13.50 6.19
N VAL A 130 -27.49 12.47 5.79
CA VAL A 130 -27.86 11.05 5.99
C VAL A 130 -27.91 10.72 7.49
N ASP A 131 -26.92 11.16 8.28
CA ASP A 131 -26.87 10.96 9.72
C ASP A 131 -28.03 11.65 10.45
N SER A 132 -28.33 12.90 10.07
CA SER A 132 -29.48 13.66 10.59
C SER A 132 -30.81 12.99 10.25
N LEU A 133 -30.97 12.51 9.00
CA LEU A 133 -32.13 11.75 8.55
C LEU A 133 -32.35 10.49 9.38
N LEU A 134 -31.28 9.73 9.64
CA LEU A 134 -31.31 8.51 10.46
C LEU A 134 -31.67 8.82 11.90
N THR A 135 -31.17 9.92 12.45
CA THR A 135 -31.41 10.32 13.83
C THR A 135 -32.86 10.71 14.05
N ASP A 136 -33.40 11.58 13.21
CA ASP A 136 -34.79 12.03 13.30
C ASP A 136 -35.75 10.87 13.02
N ALA A 137 -35.49 10.06 12.00
CA ALA A 137 -36.32 8.91 11.68
C ALA A 137 -36.32 7.87 12.82
N SER A 138 -35.17 7.61 13.46
CA SER A 138 -35.10 6.69 14.60
C SER A 138 -35.91 7.16 15.81
N ALA A 139 -35.83 8.45 16.13
CA ALA A 139 -36.63 9.07 17.19
C ALA A 139 -38.14 8.98 16.87
N PHE A 140 -38.51 9.33 15.64
CA PHE A 140 -39.90 9.26 15.17
C PHE A 140 -40.47 7.83 15.25
N ILE A 141 -39.69 6.82 14.82
CA ILE A 141 -40.10 5.40 14.90
C ILE A 141 -40.38 5.00 16.36
N ALA A 142 -39.53 5.42 17.31
CA ALA A 142 -39.67 5.09 18.70
C ALA A 142 -40.92 5.77 19.31
N ASP A 143 -41.15 7.05 18.99
CA ASP A 143 -42.25 7.84 19.54
C ASP A 143 -43.62 7.46 18.97
N HIS A 144 -43.68 6.91 17.77
CA HIS A 144 -44.92 6.63 17.04
C HIS A 144 -45.07 5.16 16.60
N ALA A 145 -44.51 4.24 17.39
CA ALA A 145 -44.51 2.81 17.06
C ALA A 145 -45.94 2.22 16.87
N GLY A 146 -46.91 2.70 17.60
CA GLY A 146 -48.31 2.25 17.54
C GLY A 146 -48.98 2.63 16.24
N GLU A 147 -48.90 3.88 15.85
CA GLU A 147 -49.48 4.44 14.62
C GLU A 147 -48.80 3.84 13.39
N LEU A 148 -47.47 3.72 13.45
CA LEU A 148 -46.72 3.10 12.35
C LEU A 148 -47.09 1.62 12.16
N THR A 149 -47.31 0.88 13.26
CA THR A 149 -47.79 -0.51 13.20
C THR A 149 -49.17 -0.57 12.57
N THR A 150 -50.08 0.36 12.92
CA THR A 150 -51.39 0.49 12.28
C THR A 150 -51.23 0.82 10.80
N GLY A 151 -50.24 1.61 10.40
CA GLY A 151 -49.87 1.91 9.02
C GLY A 151 -49.20 0.72 8.28
N GLY A 152 -49.05 -0.43 8.94
CA GLY A 152 -48.50 -1.66 8.37
C GLY A 152 -46.99 -1.85 8.55
N MET A 153 -46.36 -1.13 9.48
CA MET A 153 -44.94 -1.31 9.79
C MET A 153 -44.69 -2.70 10.41
N PRO A 154 -43.81 -3.53 9.81
CA PRO A 154 -43.46 -4.83 10.37
C PRO A 154 -42.68 -4.71 11.69
N ALA A 155 -42.80 -5.69 12.58
CA ALA A 155 -42.14 -5.70 13.89
C ALA A 155 -40.60 -5.63 13.79
N LEU A 156 -40.01 -6.15 12.74
CA LEU A 156 -38.55 -6.12 12.50
C LEU A 156 -38.05 -4.80 11.88
N PHE A 157 -38.93 -3.91 11.46
CA PHE A 157 -38.54 -2.66 10.79
C PHE A 157 -37.71 -1.75 11.71
N ALA A 158 -38.14 -1.52 12.94
CA ALA A 158 -37.43 -0.68 13.88
C ALA A 158 -36.05 -1.25 14.30
N PRO A 159 -35.89 -2.54 14.63
CA PRO A 159 -34.59 -3.17 14.83
C PRO A 159 -33.66 -3.09 13.61
N ASP A 160 -34.20 -3.35 12.41
CA ASP A 160 -33.41 -3.25 11.16
C ASP A 160 -32.96 -1.81 10.90
N PHE A 161 -33.83 -0.82 11.17
CA PHE A 161 -33.51 0.60 11.01
C PHE A 161 -32.40 1.02 11.99
N ALA A 162 -32.46 0.56 13.24
CA ALA A 162 -31.42 0.81 14.23
C ALA A 162 -30.07 0.17 13.85
N THR A 163 -30.09 -1.05 13.30
CA THR A 163 -28.91 -1.71 12.77
C THR A 163 -28.30 -0.91 11.62
N LEU A 164 -29.13 -0.48 10.67
CA LEU A 164 -28.73 0.32 9.52
C LEU A 164 -28.09 1.65 9.94
N LYS A 165 -28.65 2.31 10.97
CA LYS A 165 -28.09 3.53 11.57
C LYS A 165 -26.68 3.26 12.10
N THR A 166 -26.51 2.24 12.93
CA THR A 166 -25.21 1.89 13.53
C THR A 166 -24.15 1.57 12.46
N GLU A 167 -24.54 0.82 11.42
CA GLU A 167 -23.66 0.48 10.32
C GLU A 167 -23.23 1.71 9.49
N PHE A 168 -24.16 2.65 9.25
CA PHE A 168 -23.85 3.91 8.57
C PHE A 168 -22.92 4.78 9.41
N GLU A 169 -23.24 5.00 10.70
CA GLU A 169 -22.44 5.81 11.63
C GLU A 169 -21.00 5.26 11.74
N THR A 170 -20.84 3.93 11.78
CA THR A 170 -19.52 3.29 11.79
C THR A 170 -18.73 3.60 10.51
N LEU A 171 -19.34 3.39 9.34
CA LEU A 171 -18.70 3.68 8.05
C LEU A 171 -18.38 5.16 7.88
N TYR A 172 -19.23 6.06 8.37
CA TYR A 172 -19.01 7.50 8.31
C TYR A 172 -17.87 7.93 9.24
N ALA A 173 -17.80 7.35 10.43
CA ALA A 173 -16.67 7.58 11.33
C ALA A 173 -15.34 7.07 10.73
N ASP A 174 -15.34 5.87 10.14
CA ASP A 174 -14.15 5.30 9.48
C ASP A 174 -13.68 6.18 8.32
N PHE A 175 -14.61 6.64 7.48
CA PHE A 175 -14.32 7.55 6.36
C PHE A 175 -13.71 8.87 6.84
N THR A 176 -14.33 9.49 7.84
CA THR A 176 -13.87 10.76 8.43
C THR A 176 -12.49 10.62 9.08
N ASN A 177 -12.27 9.51 9.80
CA ASN A 177 -10.98 9.20 10.39
C ASN A 177 -9.89 9.01 9.32
N ALA A 178 -10.20 8.31 8.23
CA ALA A 178 -9.26 8.11 7.12
C ALA A 178 -8.87 9.46 6.48
N GLU A 179 -9.84 10.37 6.28
CA GLU A 179 -9.56 11.73 5.78
C GLU A 179 -8.66 12.53 6.72
N GLN A 180 -8.91 12.47 8.03
CA GLN A 180 -8.13 13.19 9.03
C GLN A 180 -6.72 12.64 9.19
N GLN A 181 -6.52 11.32 9.09
CA GLN A 181 -5.23 10.67 9.26
C GLN A 181 -4.34 10.75 8.01
N ALA A 182 -4.89 10.95 6.83
CA ALA A 182 -4.12 10.96 5.57
C ALA A 182 -2.94 11.96 5.56
N PRO A 183 -3.07 13.20 6.07
CA PRO A 183 -1.95 14.13 6.19
C PRO A 183 -0.86 13.65 7.14
N GLU A 184 -1.23 13.13 8.32
CA GLU A 184 -0.30 12.64 9.33
C GLU A 184 0.48 11.41 8.85
N GLN A 185 -0.20 10.49 8.17
CA GLN A 185 0.44 9.32 7.57
C GLN A 185 1.41 9.70 6.45
N THR A 186 1.07 10.74 5.66
CA THR A 186 1.96 11.28 4.63
C THR A 186 3.22 11.87 5.27
N ASP A 187 3.07 12.66 6.30
CA ASP A 187 4.17 13.30 7.01
C ASP A 187 5.06 12.24 7.69
N ALA A 188 4.47 11.21 8.30
CA ALA A 188 5.18 10.09 8.89
C ALA A 188 5.99 9.31 7.85
N LYS A 189 5.41 9.03 6.68
CA LYS A 189 6.09 8.36 5.56
C LYS A 189 7.29 9.16 5.06
N ILE A 190 7.12 10.47 4.84
CA ILE A 190 8.21 11.37 4.39
C ILE A 190 9.30 11.43 5.45
N ALA A 191 8.94 11.58 6.73
CA ALA A 191 9.92 11.63 7.82
C ALA A 191 10.73 10.34 7.93
N ALA A 192 10.09 9.17 7.83
CA ALA A 192 10.76 7.88 7.84
C ALA A 192 11.72 7.72 6.65
N ASN A 193 11.29 8.09 5.44
CA ASN A 193 12.13 8.06 4.24
C ASN A 193 13.33 9.01 4.37
N ASN A 194 13.12 10.22 4.88
CA ASN A 194 14.19 11.18 5.12
C ASN A 194 15.22 10.65 6.12
N LEU A 195 14.79 9.92 7.15
CA LEU A 195 15.67 9.29 8.12
C LEU A 195 16.50 8.18 7.47
N VAL A 196 15.85 7.30 6.66
CA VAL A 196 16.56 6.26 5.89
C VAL A 196 17.62 6.90 5.00
N TYR A 197 17.28 7.94 4.24
CA TYR A 197 18.20 8.63 3.34
C TYR A 197 19.39 9.25 4.08
N LYS A 198 19.14 10.00 5.17
CA LYS A 198 20.19 10.64 5.98
C LYS A 198 21.16 9.63 6.58
N ASN A 199 20.64 8.54 7.15
CA ASN A 199 21.47 7.49 7.74
C ASN A 199 22.32 6.78 6.66
N LEU A 200 21.73 6.55 5.49
CA LEU A 200 22.42 5.96 4.36
C LEU A 200 23.56 6.86 3.87
N LEU A 201 23.30 8.15 3.66
CA LEU A 201 24.34 9.10 3.22
C LEU A 201 25.49 9.21 4.20
N SER A 202 25.20 9.29 5.49
CA SER A 202 26.23 9.32 6.54
C SER A 202 27.12 8.07 6.49
N MET A 203 26.52 6.90 6.38
CA MET A 203 27.28 5.65 6.25
C MET A 203 28.06 5.59 4.92
N PHE A 204 27.49 6.10 3.81
CA PHE A 204 28.16 6.16 2.53
C PHE A 204 29.40 7.08 2.56
N GLU A 205 29.29 8.25 3.16
CA GLU A 205 30.43 9.16 3.35
C GLU A 205 31.59 8.50 4.12
N ASP A 206 31.27 7.79 5.18
CA ASP A 206 32.28 7.09 5.95
C ASP A 206 32.85 5.89 5.20
N GLY A 207 32.01 5.12 4.50
CA GLY A 207 32.46 4.02 3.62
C GLY A 207 33.44 4.46 2.55
N GLN A 208 33.20 5.63 1.94
CA GLN A 208 34.13 6.22 0.96
C GLN A 208 35.47 6.61 1.57
N LYS A 209 35.50 7.09 2.84
CA LYS A 209 36.73 7.41 3.57
C LYS A 209 37.50 6.14 3.94
N ILE A 210 36.80 5.13 4.47
CA ILE A 210 37.37 3.84 4.89
C ILE A 210 38.00 3.10 3.70
N LEU A 211 37.28 3.06 2.58
CA LEU A 211 37.65 2.24 1.40
C LEU A 211 38.30 3.06 0.28
N ARG A 212 38.89 4.22 0.62
CA ARG A 212 39.51 5.16 -0.33
C ARG A 212 40.56 4.55 -1.24
N ASN A 213 41.23 3.50 -0.80
CA ASN A 213 42.33 2.85 -1.52
C ASN A 213 41.85 1.80 -2.55
N SER A 214 40.53 1.50 -2.61
CA SER A 214 39.94 0.57 -3.57
C SER A 214 38.76 1.23 -4.29
N ALA A 215 38.95 1.61 -5.53
CA ALA A 215 37.89 2.26 -6.33
C ALA A 215 36.63 1.40 -6.42
N ALA A 216 36.76 0.09 -6.61
CA ALA A 216 35.64 -0.84 -6.71
C ALA A 216 34.87 -0.93 -5.39
N ALA A 217 35.54 -1.00 -4.24
CA ALA A 217 34.90 -1.03 -2.93
C ALA A 217 34.28 0.32 -2.57
N LYS A 218 34.98 1.44 -2.85
CA LYS A 218 34.48 2.80 -2.65
C LYS A 218 33.19 3.07 -3.40
N ASN A 219 33.08 2.63 -4.67
CA ASN A 219 31.91 2.87 -5.52
C ASN A 219 30.62 2.24 -4.93
N ARG A 220 30.72 1.19 -4.10
CA ARG A 220 29.59 0.60 -3.37
C ARG A 220 28.93 1.57 -2.38
N PHE A 221 29.63 2.67 -2.03
CA PHE A 221 29.22 3.70 -1.10
C PHE A 221 29.05 5.07 -1.81
N VAL A 222 28.79 5.07 -3.12
CA VAL A 222 28.43 6.26 -3.88
C VAL A 222 26.97 6.14 -4.30
N PHE A 223 26.12 7.03 -3.77
CA PHE A 223 24.66 6.95 -3.93
C PHE A 223 24.26 6.91 -5.42
N SER A 224 24.78 7.82 -6.23
CA SER A 224 24.49 7.86 -7.68
C SER A 224 24.92 6.59 -8.39
N HIS A 225 26.06 6.04 -8.02
CA HIS A 225 26.56 4.79 -8.64
C HIS A 225 25.66 3.59 -8.29
N VAL A 226 25.23 3.47 -7.01
CA VAL A 226 24.30 2.41 -6.60
C VAL A 226 22.92 2.62 -7.24
N LEU A 227 22.46 3.89 -7.34
CA LEU A 227 21.20 4.23 -8.01
C LEU A 227 21.24 3.87 -9.51
N GLU A 228 22.35 4.12 -10.20
CA GLU A 228 22.56 3.71 -11.60
C GLU A 228 22.53 2.18 -11.76
N LEU A 229 23.13 1.45 -10.84
CA LEU A 229 23.14 -0.02 -10.86
C LEU A 229 21.73 -0.62 -10.78
N ILE A 230 20.82 0.02 -10.05
CA ILE A 230 19.43 -0.41 -9.97
C ILE A 230 18.56 0.15 -11.10
N GLY A 231 19.13 0.90 -12.04
CA GLY A 231 18.43 1.53 -13.15
C GLY A 231 17.70 2.82 -12.77
N GLY A 232 18.03 3.41 -11.62
CA GLY A 232 17.53 4.71 -11.19
C GLY A 232 18.36 5.88 -11.76
N GLY A 233 17.75 7.07 -11.84
CA GLY A 233 18.46 8.32 -12.19
C GLY A 233 18.54 8.69 -13.68
N THR A 234 18.31 7.78 -14.62
CA THR A 234 18.00 8.07 -16.02
C THR A 234 16.69 7.41 -16.38
N ALA A 235 16.05 7.76 -17.50
CA ALA A 235 14.79 7.16 -17.93
C ALA A 235 14.87 5.64 -17.72
N SER A 236 14.26 5.19 -16.63
CA SER A 236 14.48 3.88 -16.03
C SER A 236 14.26 2.81 -17.09
N ASP A 237 15.21 1.87 -17.20
CA ASP A 237 15.07 0.71 -18.09
C ASP A 237 13.80 -0.10 -17.78
N SER A 238 13.24 0.06 -16.57
CA SER A 238 11.96 -0.50 -16.15
C SER A 238 10.75 0.48 -16.30
N ALA A 239 10.89 1.61 -17.01
CA ALA A 239 9.78 2.55 -17.19
C ALA A 239 8.58 1.86 -17.87
N GLY A 240 7.39 1.98 -17.26
CA GLY A 240 6.16 1.33 -17.73
C GLY A 240 5.94 -0.08 -17.17
N TYR A 241 6.79 -0.55 -16.23
CA TYR A 241 6.62 -1.83 -15.54
C TYR A 241 6.45 -1.63 -14.04
N ASP A 242 5.57 -2.43 -13.43
CA ASP A 242 5.39 -2.50 -11.96
C ASP A 242 6.40 -3.50 -11.39
N VAL A 243 7.58 -2.99 -11.03
CA VAL A 243 8.70 -3.83 -10.63
C VAL A 243 8.92 -3.86 -9.13
N GLU A 244 9.19 -5.06 -8.61
CA GLU A 244 9.60 -5.30 -7.23
C GLU A 244 11.02 -5.85 -7.16
N ASP A 245 11.70 -5.59 -6.04
CA ASP A 245 13.05 -6.07 -5.73
C ASP A 245 13.01 -7.24 -4.75
N TYR A 246 13.63 -8.35 -5.15
CA TYR A 246 13.72 -9.58 -4.37
C TYR A 246 15.17 -9.91 -4.05
N PHE A 247 15.51 -10.02 -2.76
CA PHE A 247 16.79 -10.52 -2.30
C PHE A 247 16.70 -12.03 -2.10
N ILE A 248 17.46 -12.79 -2.88
CA ILE A 248 17.40 -14.26 -2.90
C ILE A 248 18.74 -14.81 -2.39
N PRO A 249 18.75 -15.48 -1.22
CA PRO A 249 19.97 -16.06 -0.66
C PRO A 249 20.54 -17.15 -1.56
N PRO A 250 21.84 -17.51 -1.40
CA PRO A 250 22.46 -18.60 -2.14
C PRO A 250 21.66 -19.91 -2.01
N GLY A 251 21.36 -20.54 -3.13
CA GLY A 251 20.52 -21.74 -3.17
C GLY A 251 19.04 -21.53 -2.80
N GLY A 252 18.66 -20.30 -2.50
CA GLY A 252 17.29 -19.91 -2.14
C GLY A 252 16.38 -19.70 -3.34
N SER A 253 15.08 -19.64 -3.06
CA SER A 253 14.05 -19.34 -4.06
C SER A 253 12.98 -18.40 -3.47
N VAL A 254 12.34 -17.61 -4.33
CA VAL A 254 11.22 -16.73 -3.96
C VAL A 254 10.11 -16.85 -5.01
N ILE A 255 8.86 -16.82 -4.57
CA ILE A 255 7.70 -16.69 -5.45
C ILE A 255 7.51 -15.19 -5.69
N VAL A 256 7.57 -14.78 -6.95
CA VAL A 256 7.50 -13.36 -7.35
C VAL A 256 6.11 -12.94 -7.82
N GLY A 257 5.19 -13.88 -7.99
CA GLY A 257 3.80 -13.61 -8.35
C GLY A 257 3.07 -14.80 -8.95
N ASN A 258 1.85 -14.54 -9.38
CA ASN A 258 1.09 -15.51 -10.18
C ASN A 258 1.63 -15.55 -11.61
N THR A 259 1.44 -16.68 -12.29
CA THR A 259 1.81 -16.84 -13.69
C THR A 259 0.94 -15.92 -14.55
N PRO A 260 1.52 -14.93 -15.26
CA PRO A 260 0.78 -14.05 -16.14
C PRO A 260 0.37 -14.76 -17.43
N ASP A 261 -0.48 -14.12 -18.24
CA ASP A 261 -0.79 -14.62 -19.58
C ASP A 261 0.45 -14.62 -20.48
N ALA A 262 0.51 -15.55 -21.45
CA ALA A 262 1.65 -15.66 -22.35
C ALA A 262 1.97 -14.37 -23.13
N SER A 263 0.95 -13.56 -23.41
CA SER A 263 1.04 -12.27 -24.11
C SER A 263 1.37 -11.09 -23.21
N GLU A 264 1.39 -11.27 -21.90
CA GLU A 264 1.65 -10.19 -20.95
C GLU A 264 3.14 -9.81 -20.99
N GLU A 265 3.40 -8.51 -21.18
CA GLU A 265 4.78 -8.00 -21.17
C GLU A 265 5.31 -7.93 -19.74
N ILE A 266 6.52 -8.43 -19.56
CA ILE A 266 7.22 -8.44 -18.28
C ILE A 266 8.60 -7.83 -18.38
N TYR A 267 9.09 -7.36 -17.25
CA TYR A 267 10.46 -6.94 -17.03
C TYR A 267 11.14 -7.87 -16.03
N ALA A 268 12.37 -8.29 -16.31
CA ALA A 268 13.19 -9.05 -15.39
C ALA A 268 14.67 -8.66 -15.51
N ARG A 269 15.35 -8.46 -14.37
CA ARG A 269 16.78 -8.10 -14.32
C ARG A 269 17.46 -8.67 -13.09
N VAL A 270 18.66 -9.18 -13.23
CA VAL A 270 19.57 -9.47 -12.12
C VAL A 270 20.45 -8.25 -11.89
N VAL A 271 20.24 -7.57 -10.75
CA VAL A 271 20.92 -6.30 -10.42
C VAL A 271 22.25 -6.56 -9.72
N LEU A 272 22.26 -7.50 -8.76
CA LEU A 272 23.44 -7.92 -8.01
C LEU A 272 23.47 -9.44 -7.89
N GLY A 273 24.65 -10.02 -7.82
CA GLY A 273 24.85 -11.46 -7.70
C GLY A 273 26.23 -11.89 -8.19
N ASP A 274 26.38 -13.18 -8.44
CA ASP A 274 27.54 -13.73 -9.15
C ASP A 274 27.19 -14.02 -10.63
N SER A 275 28.15 -14.60 -11.35
CA SER A 275 27.98 -14.94 -12.77
C SER A 275 26.90 -16.00 -13.05
N SER A 276 26.40 -16.69 -12.02
CA SER A 276 25.36 -17.71 -12.14
C SER A 276 24.00 -17.10 -12.48
N GLY A 277 23.77 -15.81 -12.12
CA GLY A 277 22.49 -15.15 -12.34
C GLY A 277 21.36 -15.79 -11.55
N VAL A 278 20.17 -15.88 -12.14
CA VAL A 278 18.99 -16.56 -11.59
C VAL A 278 18.33 -17.49 -12.58
N VAL A 279 17.59 -18.47 -12.08
CA VAL A 279 16.69 -19.31 -12.86
C VAL A 279 15.26 -18.91 -12.58
N ILE A 280 14.51 -18.53 -13.61
CA ILE A 280 13.08 -18.21 -13.55
C ILE A 280 12.32 -19.45 -14.01
N CYS A 281 11.36 -19.92 -13.24
CA CYS A 281 10.49 -21.02 -13.60
C CYS A 281 9.06 -20.77 -13.15
N THR A 282 8.14 -21.61 -13.59
CA THR A 282 6.79 -21.70 -13.06
C THR A 282 6.65 -22.88 -12.09
N THR A 283 5.84 -22.74 -11.04
CA THR A 283 5.68 -23.73 -9.98
C THR A 283 4.21 -23.87 -9.57
N ASP A 284 3.89 -25.00 -8.96
CA ASP A 284 2.59 -25.29 -8.32
C ASP A 284 2.54 -24.91 -6.83
N GLY A 285 3.54 -24.18 -6.35
CA GLY A 285 3.65 -23.74 -4.96
C GLY A 285 4.42 -24.68 -4.05
N THR A 286 4.97 -25.79 -4.58
CA THR A 286 5.90 -26.65 -3.84
C THR A 286 7.28 -25.99 -3.75
N THR A 287 7.75 -25.79 -2.51
CA THR A 287 9.00 -25.09 -2.21
C THR A 287 10.23 -25.96 -2.52
N GLY A 288 10.70 -25.93 -3.75
CA GLY A 288 11.98 -26.50 -4.15
C GLY A 288 12.67 -25.54 -5.14
N PRO A 289 14.01 -25.60 -5.27
CA PRO A 289 14.70 -24.77 -6.25
C PRO A 289 14.28 -25.14 -7.68
N CYS A 290 14.14 -24.18 -8.55
CA CYS A 290 14.00 -24.40 -9.98
C CYS A 290 15.26 -25.10 -10.50
N LEU A 291 15.12 -26.31 -10.99
CA LEU A 291 16.21 -27.05 -11.61
C LEU A 291 16.29 -26.79 -13.13
N THR A 292 15.16 -26.39 -13.72
CA THR A 292 15.03 -26.07 -15.15
C THR A 292 14.14 -24.84 -15.30
N GLY A 293 14.50 -23.94 -16.23
CA GLY A 293 13.76 -22.71 -16.48
C GLY A 293 14.56 -21.76 -17.36
N TYR A 294 14.12 -20.50 -17.39
CA TYR A 294 14.82 -19.43 -18.09
C TYR A 294 15.99 -18.91 -17.26
N ASN A 295 17.19 -18.96 -17.80
CA ASN A 295 18.39 -18.44 -17.12
C ASN A 295 18.61 -16.96 -17.47
N LEU A 296 18.60 -16.11 -16.47
CA LEU A 296 18.86 -14.69 -16.58
C LEU A 296 20.19 -14.35 -15.90
N ALA A 297 21.20 -14.00 -16.70
CA ALA A 297 22.54 -13.72 -16.20
C ALA A 297 22.63 -12.38 -15.48
N LEU A 298 23.69 -12.19 -14.66
CA LEU A 298 23.99 -10.94 -13.98
C LEU A 298 24.07 -9.77 -14.98
N ALA A 299 23.49 -8.64 -14.58
CA ALA A 299 23.42 -7.38 -15.34
C ALA A 299 22.69 -7.47 -16.69
N THR A 300 22.04 -8.60 -16.98
CA THR A 300 21.16 -8.70 -18.15
C THR A 300 19.74 -8.28 -17.81
N THR A 301 19.04 -7.74 -18.80
CA THR A 301 17.65 -7.34 -18.72
C THR A 301 16.85 -8.15 -19.73
N PHE A 302 15.75 -8.75 -19.28
CA PHE A 302 14.72 -9.30 -20.15
C PHE A 302 13.55 -8.31 -20.22
N LYS A 303 13.12 -7.99 -21.44
CA LYS A 303 11.89 -7.27 -21.75
C LYS A 303 11.22 -7.99 -22.90
N GLY A 304 10.02 -8.47 -22.68
CA GLY A 304 9.29 -9.23 -23.67
C GLY A 304 8.02 -9.80 -23.08
N THR A 305 7.33 -10.63 -23.83
CA THR A 305 6.17 -11.34 -23.32
C THR A 305 6.58 -12.49 -22.41
N PHE A 306 5.73 -12.84 -21.45
CA PHE A 306 6.00 -13.98 -20.57
C PHE A 306 6.16 -15.29 -21.35
N GLY A 307 5.43 -15.43 -22.46
CA GLY A 307 5.54 -16.57 -23.38
C GLY A 307 6.93 -16.72 -24.00
N ASP A 308 7.67 -15.62 -24.19
CA ASP A 308 9.03 -15.66 -24.75
C ASP A 308 10.06 -16.33 -23.82
N LEU A 309 9.71 -16.49 -22.52
CA LEU A 309 10.55 -17.25 -21.57
C LEU A 309 10.48 -18.76 -21.79
N GLY A 310 9.50 -19.27 -22.54
CA GLY A 310 9.35 -20.70 -22.82
C GLY A 310 9.00 -21.55 -21.58
N LEU A 311 8.35 -20.98 -20.59
CA LEU A 311 7.99 -21.63 -19.34
C LEU A 311 6.66 -22.38 -19.43
N ASP A 312 6.43 -23.32 -18.50
CA ASP A 312 5.16 -24.09 -18.41
C ASP A 312 4.03 -23.21 -17.87
N MET A 313 3.17 -22.73 -18.75
CA MET A 313 2.04 -21.84 -18.43
C MET A 313 0.91 -22.53 -17.66
N SER A 314 0.95 -23.86 -17.50
CA SER A 314 -0.06 -24.60 -16.71
C SER A 314 0.14 -24.46 -15.20
N LYS A 315 1.28 -23.95 -14.76
CA LYS A 315 1.62 -23.75 -13.35
C LYS A 315 1.14 -22.37 -12.86
N PRO A 316 0.57 -22.29 -11.62
CA PRO A 316 -0.09 -21.06 -11.18
C PRO A 316 0.84 -19.93 -10.72
N GLN A 317 2.11 -20.20 -10.47
CA GLN A 317 3.03 -19.23 -9.85
C GLN A 317 4.37 -19.16 -10.57
N VAL A 318 4.98 -17.98 -10.53
CA VAL A 318 6.36 -17.73 -11.00
C VAL A 318 7.31 -17.75 -9.81
N GLN A 319 8.36 -18.53 -9.93
CA GLN A 319 9.42 -18.66 -8.93
C GLN A 319 10.77 -18.24 -9.55
N VAL A 320 11.57 -17.56 -8.74
CA VAL A 320 12.96 -17.22 -9.09
C VAL A 320 13.90 -17.89 -8.10
N THR A 321 14.87 -18.62 -8.60
CA THR A 321 15.87 -19.35 -7.82
C THR A 321 17.26 -18.75 -8.07
N ASN A 322 18.02 -18.58 -7.00
CA ASN A 322 19.43 -18.21 -7.04
C ASN A 322 20.31 -19.49 -6.97
N PRO A 323 20.87 -19.98 -8.08
CA PRO A 323 21.75 -21.15 -8.06
C PRO A 323 23.18 -20.81 -7.60
N GLY A 324 23.50 -19.53 -7.41
CA GLY A 324 24.83 -19.04 -7.09
C GLY A 324 25.24 -19.21 -5.64
N THR A 325 26.45 -18.75 -5.35
CA THR A 325 27.08 -18.83 -4.02
C THR A 325 26.99 -17.54 -3.23
N VAL A 326 26.52 -16.46 -3.86
CA VAL A 326 26.25 -15.18 -3.23
C VAL A 326 24.76 -14.82 -3.36
N GLU A 327 24.27 -13.96 -2.48
CA GLU A 327 22.90 -13.47 -2.58
C GLU A 327 22.71 -12.63 -3.84
N VAL A 328 21.55 -12.79 -4.46
CA VAL A 328 21.16 -12.09 -5.68
C VAL A 328 20.10 -11.04 -5.37
N LEU A 329 20.20 -9.86 -5.98
CA LEU A 329 19.09 -8.92 -6.12
C LEU A 329 18.48 -9.10 -7.50
N PHE A 330 17.27 -9.66 -7.52
CA PHE A 330 16.42 -9.78 -8.71
C PHE A 330 15.37 -8.69 -8.69
N ARG A 331 15.14 -8.05 -9.84
CA ARG A 331 14.08 -7.08 -10.07
C ARG A 331 13.17 -7.58 -11.17
N GLY A 332 11.86 -7.65 -10.92
CA GLY A 332 10.91 -8.11 -11.93
C GLY A 332 9.50 -7.63 -11.66
N GLY A 333 8.69 -7.60 -12.73
CA GLY A 333 7.28 -7.25 -12.65
C GLY A 333 6.61 -7.11 -14.01
N PRO A 334 5.26 -7.04 -14.03
CA PRO A 334 4.47 -6.87 -15.23
C PRO A 334 4.56 -5.43 -15.77
N LYS A 335 4.11 -5.25 -17.02
CA LYS A 335 3.86 -3.93 -17.62
C LYS A 335 2.49 -3.41 -17.17
N PHE A 336 2.39 -2.09 -16.94
CA PHE A 336 1.13 -1.42 -16.63
C PHE A 336 0.15 -1.44 -17.82
#